data_d196f4316ebf903ebef07653f40305be
#
_entry.id   d196f4316ebf903ebef07653f40305be
#
_cell.length_a   1.000
_cell.length_b   1.000
_cell.length_c   1.000
_cell.angle_alpha   90.00
_cell.angle_beta   90.00
_cell.angle_gamma   90.00
#
_symmetry.space_group_name_H-M   'P 1'
#
loop_
_entity.id
_entity.type
_entity.pdbx_description
1 polymer ?
#
loop_
_entity_poly.entity_id
_entity_poly.type
_entity_poly.pdbx_seq_one_letter_code
_entity_poly.pdbx_strand_id
1 'polypeptide(L)'
;TVICTDKTGTLTQNLMQVHEAQVDKTKMDLISEGISANSTAFLEEAEEGKKPAGVGNPTEVALLLWLNEQGKHYHELRENAKVINQLTFSTERKYMATLVQSPIQGKKVLYIKGAPEIVMGKCAGLSTETSARLNENLLAFQNKAMRTLGIAYKFIDEGTSNDCAELVNEGRLTFLGIFAISDPIRHDVPEAVGKCQSAGIGVKIVTGDTPG
;
A
#
# COMPACT_ATOMS: atom_id res chain seq x y z
N THR A 1 -34.36 3.94 -21.89
CA THR A 1 -32.99 4.01 -22.42
C THR A 1 -32.01 3.68 -21.29
N VAL A 2 -30.98 2.91 -21.60
CA VAL A 2 -29.93 2.53 -20.62
C VAL A 2 -28.56 2.76 -21.25
N ILE A 3 -27.64 3.32 -20.48
CA ILE A 3 -26.22 3.43 -20.81
C ILE A 3 -25.47 2.38 -20.00
N CYS A 4 -24.67 1.55 -20.66
CA CYS A 4 -23.72 0.65 -20.01
C CYS A 4 -22.33 1.28 -20.09
N THR A 5 -21.64 1.37 -18.98
CA THR A 5 -20.30 1.95 -18.90
C THR A 5 -19.34 1.01 -18.16
N ASP A 6 -18.07 1.02 -18.55
CA ASP A 6 -17.02 0.37 -17.79
C ASP A 6 -16.67 1.21 -16.55
N LYS A 7 -16.15 0.55 -15.50
CA LYS A 7 -15.73 1.21 -14.26
C LYS A 7 -14.31 1.75 -14.39
N THR A 8 -13.36 0.86 -14.64
CA THR A 8 -11.93 1.16 -14.52
C THR A 8 -11.42 1.94 -15.75
N GLY A 9 -10.86 3.12 -15.52
CA GLY A 9 -10.36 4.00 -16.58
C GLY A 9 -11.44 4.80 -17.33
N THR A 10 -12.73 4.49 -17.13
CA THR A 10 -13.86 5.25 -17.68
C THR A 10 -14.51 6.11 -16.61
N LEU A 11 -15.03 5.50 -15.56
CA LEU A 11 -15.60 6.22 -14.41
C LEU A 11 -14.53 6.60 -13.39
N THR A 12 -13.43 5.86 -13.34
CA THR A 12 -12.29 6.10 -12.46
C THR A 12 -11.09 6.63 -13.24
N GLN A 13 -10.10 7.15 -12.52
CA GLN A 13 -8.89 7.77 -13.08
C GLN A 13 -7.89 6.74 -13.64
N ASN A 14 -8.09 5.44 -13.39
CA ASN A 14 -7.13 4.36 -13.64
C ASN A 14 -5.77 4.63 -12.98
N LEU A 15 -5.81 5.23 -11.79
CA LEU A 15 -4.63 5.56 -11.00
C LEU A 15 -4.89 5.22 -9.54
N MET A 16 -4.28 4.14 -9.06
CA MET A 16 -4.35 3.77 -7.64
C MET A 16 -3.69 4.86 -6.79
N GLN A 17 -4.38 5.28 -5.73
CA GLN A 17 -3.93 6.29 -4.78
C GLN A 17 -4.21 5.83 -3.35
N VAL A 18 -3.37 6.24 -2.41
CA VAL A 18 -3.66 6.07 -0.99
C VAL A 18 -4.81 6.99 -0.62
N HIS A 19 -5.95 6.39 -0.29
CA HIS A 19 -7.14 7.11 0.18
C HIS A 19 -7.01 7.47 1.65
N GLU A 20 -6.52 6.54 2.45
CA GLU A 20 -6.31 6.72 3.89
C GLU A 20 -5.07 5.94 4.35
N ALA A 21 -4.29 6.55 5.24
CA ALA A 21 -3.13 5.94 5.87
C ALA A 21 -3.30 5.99 7.40
N GLN A 22 -3.57 4.84 8.00
CA GLN A 22 -3.64 4.66 9.45
C GLN A 22 -2.31 4.09 9.95
N VAL A 23 -1.33 4.95 10.09
CA VAL A 23 0.06 4.59 10.41
C VAL A 23 0.57 5.30 11.66
N ASP A 24 1.55 4.70 12.32
CA ASP A 24 2.26 5.31 13.44
C ASP A 24 3.17 6.47 12.95
N LYS A 25 2.63 7.68 12.99
CA LYS A 25 3.33 8.89 12.53
C LYS A 25 4.65 9.16 13.28
N THR A 26 4.85 8.59 14.46
CA THR A 26 6.11 8.73 15.21
C THR A 26 7.25 7.91 14.59
N LYS A 27 6.91 6.99 13.68
CA LYS A 27 7.84 6.09 12.98
C LYS A 27 7.92 6.35 11.48
N MET A 28 7.66 7.61 11.05
CA MET A 28 7.66 7.96 9.62
C MET A 28 8.96 7.60 8.89
N ASP A 29 10.10 7.64 9.56
CA ASP A 29 11.38 7.29 8.92
C ASP A 29 11.45 5.80 8.59
N LEU A 30 11.00 4.92 9.51
CA LEU A 30 10.87 3.47 9.26
C LEU A 30 9.83 3.17 8.17
N ILE A 31 8.69 3.87 8.19
CA ILE A 31 7.64 3.73 7.19
C ILE A 31 8.16 4.12 5.80
N SER A 32 8.83 5.27 5.72
CA SER A 32 9.35 5.80 4.46
C SER A 32 10.44 4.90 3.87
N GLU A 33 11.41 4.47 4.68
CA GLU A 33 12.45 3.55 4.26
C GLU A 33 11.85 2.19 3.85
N GLY A 34 10.91 1.66 4.66
CA GLY A 34 10.24 0.40 4.39
C GLY A 34 9.43 0.41 3.10
N ILE A 35 8.67 1.47 2.81
CA ILE A 35 7.95 1.61 1.53
C ILE A 35 8.96 1.71 0.37
N SER A 36 10.03 2.48 0.53
CA SER A 36 11.02 2.72 -0.52
C SER A 36 11.83 1.46 -0.85
N ALA A 37 12.40 0.79 0.16
CA ALA A 37 13.26 -0.36 -0.02
C ALA A 37 12.50 -1.67 -0.31
N ASN A 38 11.32 -1.85 0.30
CA ASN A 38 10.49 -3.02 0.10
C ASN A 38 9.48 -2.80 -1.04
N SER A 39 9.95 -2.41 -2.22
CA SER A 39 9.16 -2.15 -3.42
C SER A 39 9.93 -2.48 -4.69
N THR A 40 9.20 -2.97 -5.70
CA THR A 40 9.72 -3.21 -7.06
C THR A 40 9.27 -2.12 -8.04
N ALA A 41 8.30 -1.28 -7.65
CA ALA A 41 7.82 -0.18 -8.47
C ALA A 41 8.78 1.02 -8.43
N PHE A 42 8.63 1.92 -9.40
CA PHE A 42 9.32 3.20 -9.44
C PHE A 42 8.43 4.28 -10.07
N LEU A 43 8.76 5.54 -9.84
CA LEU A 43 8.13 6.69 -10.47
C LEU A 43 9.06 7.24 -11.53
N GLU A 44 8.50 7.58 -12.69
CA GLU A 44 9.23 8.31 -13.73
C GLU A 44 9.40 9.77 -13.32
N GLU A 45 10.38 10.45 -13.93
CA GLU A 45 10.53 11.89 -13.73
C GLU A 45 9.28 12.61 -14.22
N ALA A 46 8.73 13.45 -13.35
CA ALA A 46 7.55 14.23 -13.69
C ALA A 46 7.94 15.49 -14.47
N GLU A 47 7.20 15.82 -15.53
CA GLU A 47 7.25 17.15 -16.10
C GLU A 47 6.74 18.17 -15.07
N GLU A 48 7.26 19.38 -15.13
CA GLU A 48 6.90 20.45 -14.20
C GLU A 48 5.37 20.65 -14.12
N GLY A 49 4.82 20.53 -12.93
CA GLY A 49 3.37 20.67 -12.66
C GLY A 49 2.53 19.41 -12.93
N LYS A 50 3.11 18.30 -13.35
CA LYS A 50 2.39 17.00 -13.49
C LYS A 50 2.75 16.04 -12.37
N LYS A 51 1.82 15.14 -12.04
CA LYS A 51 2.13 14.00 -11.15
C LYS A 51 3.04 13.01 -11.91
N PRO A 52 4.07 12.43 -11.23
CA PRO A 52 4.91 11.43 -11.86
C PRO A 52 4.10 10.19 -12.26
N ALA A 53 4.40 9.63 -13.42
CA ALA A 53 3.88 8.34 -13.83
C ALA A 53 4.57 7.23 -13.05
N GLY A 54 3.83 6.18 -12.72
CA GLY A 54 4.36 5.05 -11.99
C GLY A 54 4.51 3.81 -12.87
N VAL A 55 5.61 3.07 -12.69
CA VAL A 55 5.87 1.81 -13.37
C VAL A 55 5.96 0.69 -12.35
N GLY A 56 5.25 -0.41 -12.63
CA GLY A 56 5.22 -1.58 -11.76
C GLY A 56 3.84 -1.85 -11.17
N ASN A 57 3.81 -2.49 -10.01
CA ASN A 57 2.55 -2.82 -9.33
C ASN A 57 1.80 -1.56 -8.91
N PRO A 58 0.53 -1.35 -9.33
CA PRO A 58 -0.23 -0.12 -9.02
C PRO A 58 -0.36 0.19 -7.53
N THR A 59 -0.43 -0.84 -6.67
CA THR A 59 -0.48 -0.66 -5.21
C THR A 59 0.84 -0.11 -4.65
N GLU A 60 1.97 -0.58 -5.19
CA GLU A 60 3.30 -0.06 -4.81
C GLU A 60 3.50 1.36 -5.32
N VAL A 61 3.08 1.64 -6.56
CA VAL A 61 3.09 3.00 -7.13
C VAL A 61 2.30 3.96 -6.25
N ALA A 62 1.11 3.57 -5.79
CA ALA A 62 0.30 4.39 -4.89
C ALA A 62 1.04 4.77 -3.59
N LEU A 63 1.79 3.83 -3.02
CA LEU A 63 2.60 4.10 -1.82
C LEU A 63 3.76 5.07 -2.10
N LEU A 64 4.44 4.92 -3.26
CA LEU A 64 5.52 5.82 -3.64
C LEU A 64 5.01 7.25 -3.91
N LEU A 65 3.85 7.38 -4.57
CA LEU A 65 3.18 8.67 -4.78
C LEU A 65 2.79 9.32 -3.45
N TRP A 66 2.26 8.52 -2.52
CA TRP A 66 1.94 8.99 -1.18
C TRP A 66 3.18 9.49 -0.42
N LEU A 67 4.32 8.79 -0.51
CA LEU A 67 5.58 9.26 0.09
C LEU A 67 6.00 10.60 -0.50
N ASN A 68 5.90 10.76 -1.81
CA ASN A 68 6.23 12.00 -2.49
C ASN A 68 5.33 13.17 -1.99
N GLU A 69 4.04 12.92 -1.79
CA GLU A 69 3.10 13.88 -1.20
C GLU A 69 3.44 14.23 0.27
N GLN A 70 4.11 13.32 1.00
CA GLN A 70 4.64 13.59 2.35
C GLN A 70 6.01 14.31 2.33
N GLY A 71 6.50 14.71 1.16
CA GLY A 71 7.81 15.35 1.01
C GLY A 71 9.00 14.40 1.24
N LYS A 72 8.81 13.09 1.06
CA LYS A 72 9.86 12.08 1.22
C LYS A 72 10.34 11.60 -0.16
N HIS A 73 11.64 11.73 -0.42
CA HIS A 73 12.28 11.31 -1.68
C HIS A 73 12.63 9.83 -1.63
N TYR A 74 11.73 8.99 -2.15
CA TYR A 74 11.88 7.54 -2.06
C TYR A 74 13.14 7.01 -2.77
N HIS A 75 13.64 7.69 -3.82
CA HIS A 75 14.88 7.31 -4.52
C HIS A 75 16.07 7.35 -3.57
N GLU A 76 16.29 8.46 -2.87
CA GLU A 76 17.38 8.61 -1.92
C GLU A 76 17.29 7.58 -0.79
N LEU A 77 16.08 7.33 -0.27
CA LEU A 77 15.84 6.33 0.77
C LEU A 77 16.17 4.92 0.28
N ARG A 78 15.81 4.59 -0.97
CA ARG A 78 16.08 3.29 -1.58
C ARG A 78 17.56 3.09 -1.90
N GLU A 79 18.23 4.09 -2.45
CA GLU A 79 19.66 4.03 -2.79
C GLU A 79 20.53 3.91 -1.55
N ASN A 80 20.17 4.63 -0.48
CA ASN A 80 20.91 4.59 0.78
C ASN A 80 20.67 3.30 1.58
N ALA A 81 19.50 2.69 1.47
CA ALA A 81 19.17 1.43 2.13
C ALA A 81 19.82 0.25 1.39
N LYS A 82 20.92 -0.27 1.92
CA LYS A 82 21.59 -1.43 1.32
C LYS A 82 20.74 -2.68 1.52
N VAL A 83 20.12 -3.17 0.44
CA VAL A 83 19.37 -4.44 0.46
C VAL A 83 20.33 -5.62 0.67
N ILE A 84 20.07 -6.43 1.68
CA ILE A 84 20.82 -7.64 2.02
C ILE A 84 20.12 -8.87 1.44
N ASN A 85 18.81 -8.97 1.61
CA ASN A 85 18.00 -10.08 1.12
C ASN A 85 16.57 -9.60 0.84
N GLN A 86 15.89 -10.23 -0.10
CA GLN A 86 14.52 -9.90 -0.44
C GLN A 86 13.70 -11.15 -0.74
N LEU A 87 12.54 -11.24 -0.12
CA LEU A 87 11.51 -12.23 -0.40
C LEU A 87 10.40 -11.54 -1.18
N THR A 88 10.33 -11.80 -2.49
CA THR A 88 9.35 -11.20 -3.39
C THR A 88 7.92 -11.64 -3.04
N PHE A 89 6.92 -10.86 -3.46
CA PHE A 89 5.52 -11.19 -3.24
C PHE A 89 5.13 -12.51 -3.90
N SER A 90 4.32 -13.31 -3.21
CA SER A 90 3.60 -14.43 -3.83
C SER A 90 2.14 -14.43 -3.39
N THR A 91 1.25 -14.92 -4.27
CA THR A 91 -0.19 -15.03 -3.99
C THR A 91 -0.50 -16.02 -2.86
N GLU A 92 0.37 -16.98 -2.63
CA GLU A 92 0.26 -17.95 -1.52
C GLU A 92 0.58 -17.30 -0.17
N ARG A 93 1.70 -16.57 -0.09
CA ARG A 93 2.13 -15.90 1.14
C ARG A 93 1.38 -14.61 1.41
N LYS A 94 0.92 -13.93 0.36
CA LYS A 94 0.25 -12.62 0.39
C LYS A 94 1.07 -11.50 1.05
N TYR A 95 2.39 -11.63 1.07
CA TYR A 95 3.31 -10.58 1.52
C TYR A 95 4.64 -10.64 0.78
N MET A 96 5.39 -9.55 0.85
CA MET A 96 6.81 -9.49 0.53
C MET A 96 7.59 -8.94 1.73
N ALA A 97 8.88 -9.27 1.80
CA ALA A 97 9.77 -8.79 2.85
C ALA A 97 11.13 -8.41 2.26
N THR A 98 11.77 -7.40 2.85
CA THR A 98 13.11 -6.97 2.47
C THR A 98 13.93 -6.68 3.73
N LEU A 99 15.10 -7.31 3.80
CA LEU A 99 16.10 -7.03 4.83
C LEU A 99 17.10 -6.03 4.30
N VAL A 100 17.28 -4.94 5.02
CA VAL A 100 18.22 -3.89 4.64
C VAL A 100 19.21 -3.59 5.77
N GLN A 101 20.40 -3.10 5.41
CA GLN A 101 21.24 -2.32 6.32
C GLN A 101 20.76 -0.88 6.27
N SER A 102 20.03 -0.45 7.29
CA SER A 102 19.44 0.88 7.35
C SER A 102 20.49 1.91 7.78
N PRO A 103 20.78 2.93 6.99
CA PRO A 103 21.62 4.04 7.39
C PRO A 103 20.93 4.92 8.45
N ILE A 104 19.59 5.03 8.38
CA ILE A 104 18.79 5.86 9.29
C ILE A 104 18.79 5.25 10.69
N GLN A 105 18.71 3.92 10.79
CA GLN A 105 18.64 3.21 12.08
C GLN A 105 20.01 2.71 12.56
N GLY A 106 21.04 2.75 11.70
CA GLY A 106 22.40 2.25 12.01
C GLY A 106 22.49 0.73 12.22
N LYS A 107 21.46 -0.03 11.81
CA LYS A 107 21.36 -1.49 12.01
C LYS A 107 20.55 -2.16 10.91
N LYS A 108 20.50 -3.50 10.93
CA LYS A 108 19.66 -4.27 10.02
C LYS A 108 18.19 -4.11 10.39
N VAL A 109 17.35 -3.89 9.38
CA VAL A 109 15.89 -3.80 9.53
C VAL A 109 15.24 -4.72 8.51
N LEU A 110 14.36 -5.59 8.98
CA LEU A 110 13.45 -6.37 8.16
C LEU A 110 12.15 -5.59 8.00
N TYR A 111 11.77 -5.29 6.77
CA TYR A 111 10.48 -4.71 6.42
C TYR A 111 9.58 -5.77 5.80
N ILE A 112 8.30 -5.75 6.14
CA ILE A 112 7.27 -6.58 5.54
C ILE A 112 6.08 -5.72 5.13
N LYS A 113 5.50 -6.03 3.95
CA LYS A 113 4.21 -5.48 3.53
C LYS A 113 3.37 -6.57 2.87
N GLY A 114 2.07 -6.52 3.07
CA GLY A 114 1.17 -7.52 2.49
C GLY A 114 -0.25 -7.37 3.00
N ALA A 115 -1.04 -8.44 2.84
CA ALA A 115 -2.40 -8.49 3.37
C ALA A 115 -2.38 -8.20 4.87
N PRO A 116 -3.17 -7.20 5.35
CA PRO A 116 -3.05 -6.73 6.73
C PRO A 116 -3.24 -7.82 7.76
N GLU A 117 -4.19 -8.75 7.54
CA GLU A 117 -4.46 -9.88 8.42
C GLU A 117 -3.24 -10.81 8.56
N ILE A 118 -2.49 -10.99 7.48
CA ILE A 118 -1.26 -11.81 7.47
C ILE A 118 -0.14 -11.08 8.20
N VAL A 119 0.04 -9.78 7.92
CA VAL A 119 1.10 -8.97 8.55
C VAL A 119 0.85 -8.84 10.05
N MET A 120 -0.40 -8.54 10.48
CA MET A 120 -0.78 -8.46 11.89
C MET A 120 -0.54 -9.78 12.62
N GLY A 121 -0.85 -10.94 11.98
CA GLY A 121 -0.62 -12.25 12.56
C GLY A 121 0.86 -12.58 12.83
N LYS A 122 1.80 -11.85 12.22
CA LYS A 122 3.25 -11.98 12.43
C LYS A 122 3.80 -10.95 13.43
N CYS A 123 2.97 -10.02 13.89
CA CYS A 123 3.36 -8.96 14.82
C CYS A 123 3.19 -9.39 16.27
N ALA A 124 4.05 -8.87 17.14
CA ALA A 124 3.91 -8.97 18.58
C ALA A 124 3.42 -7.64 19.17
N GLY A 125 2.84 -7.69 20.37
CA GLY A 125 2.46 -6.49 21.12
C GLY A 125 1.18 -5.79 20.66
N LEU A 126 0.43 -6.37 19.72
CA LEU A 126 -0.90 -5.90 19.39
C LEU A 126 -1.88 -6.37 20.49
N SER A 127 -2.45 -5.43 21.24
CA SER A 127 -3.50 -5.76 22.22
C SER A 127 -4.76 -6.25 21.50
N THR A 128 -5.58 -7.02 22.19
CA THR A 128 -6.87 -7.49 21.66
C THR A 128 -7.76 -6.33 21.21
N GLU A 129 -7.77 -5.23 21.97
CA GLU A 129 -8.52 -4.02 21.64
C GLU A 129 -7.99 -3.34 20.36
N THR A 130 -6.65 -3.20 20.25
CA THR A 130 -6.04 -2.64 19.04
C THR A 130 -6.33 -3.51 17.82
N SER A 131 -6.21 -4.83 17.94
CA SER A 131 -6.51 -5.77 16.87
C SER A 131 -7.97 -5.71 16.44
N ALA A 132 -8.91 -5.62 17.38
CA ALA A 132 -10.35 -5.49 17.09
C ALA A 132 -10.64 -4.20 16.30
N ARG A 133 -10.11 -3.06 16.76
CA ARG A 133 -10.25 -1.77 16.04
C ARG A 133 -9.66 -1.80 14.64
N LEU A 134 -8.48 -2.41 14.47
CA LEU A 134 -7.86 -2.55 13.14
C LEU A 134 -8.73 -3.41 12.21
N ASN A 135 -9.31 -4.50 12.73
CA ASN A 135 -10.20 -5.36 11.94
C ASN A 135 -11.50 -4.65 11.55
N GLU A 136 -12.09 -3.84 12.43
CA GLU A 136 -13.26 -3.01 12.09
C GLU A 136 -12.93 -2.03 10.95
N ASN A 137 -11.79 -1.36 11.03
CA ASN A 137 -11.34 -0.45 9.99
C ASN A 137 -11.09 -1.18 8.66
N LEU A 138 -10.49 -2.37 8.70
CA LEU A 138 -10.29 -3.21 7.51
C LEU A 138 -11.61 -3.57 6.84
N LEU A 139 -12.61 -4.00 7.60
CA LEU A 139 -13.95 -4.29 7.09
C LEU A 139 -14.59 -3.04 6.46
N ALA A 140 -14.43 -1.87 7.08
CA ALA A 140 -14.95 -0.62 6.55
C ALA A 140 -14.30 -0.25 5.20
N PHE A 141 -13.00 -0.49 5.03
CA PHE A 141 -12.29 -0.28 3.76
C PHE A 141 -12.71 -1.30 2.70
N GLN A 142 -12.80 -2.58 3.07
CA GLN A 142 -13.23 -3.65 2.17
C GLN A 142 -14.65 -3.43 1.66
N ASN A 143 -15.57 -3.00 2.53
CA ASN A 143 -16.95 -2.65 2.14
C ASN A 143 -17.02 -1.48 1.15
N LYS A 144 -15.97 -0.65 1.08
CA LYS A 144 -15.81 0.41 0.09
C LYS A 144 -15.01 -0.04 -1.13
N ALA A 145 -14.80 -1.35 -1.30
CA ALA A 145 -13.98 -1.95 -2.37
C ALA A 145 -12.56 -1.37 -2.46
N MET A 146 -11.98 -0.95 -1.34
CA MET A 146 -10.59 -0.47 -1.27
C MET A 146 -9.63 -1.64 -1.10
N ARG A 147 -8.49 -1.59 -1.74
CA ARG A 147 -7.37 -2.48 -1.44
C ARG A 147 -6.70 -2.04 -0.15
N THR A 148 -6.40 -3.00 0.71
CA THR A 148 -5.73 -2.73 1.99
C THR A 148 -4.36 -3.37 2.02
N LEU A 149 -3.39 -2.65 2.60
CA LEU A 149 -2.01 -3.11 2.75
C LEU A 149 -1.53 -2.81 4.16
N GLY A 150 -1.06 -3.84 4.85
CA GLY A 150 -0.41 -3.74 6.15
C GLY A 150 1.10 -3.65 6.01
N ILE A 151 1.74 -2.90 6.89
CA ILE A 151 3.19 -2.81 6.98
C ILE A 151 3.68 -3.05 8.40
N ALA A 152 4.86 -3.69 8.52
CA ALA A 152 5.52 -3.93 9.79
C ALA A 152 7.04 -4.00 9.60
N TYR A 153 7.77 -3.95 10.71
CA TYR A 153 9.22 -4.06 10.72
C TYR A 153 9.72 -4.88 11.92
N LYS A 154 10.99 -5.28 11.84
CA LYS A 154 11.73 -5.89 12.95
C LYS A 154 13.20 -5.48 12.87
N PHE A 155 13.78 -5.07 13.96
CA PHE A 155 15.23 -4.90 14.06
C PHE A 155 15.89 -6.27 14.15
N ILE A 156 16.99 -6.45 13.44
CA ILE A 156 17.73 -7.71 13.36
C ILE A 156 19.12 -7.49 13.96
N ASP A 157 19.47 -8.31 14.94
CA ASP A 157 20.78 -8.25 15.61
C ASP A 157 21.89 -8.79 14.70
N GLU A 158 23.11 -8.32 14.93
CA GLU A 158 24.29 -8.84 14.24
C GLU A 158 24.47 -10.33 14.55
N GLY A 159 24.87 -11.09 13.52
CA GLY A 159 25.03 -12.53 13.64
C GLY A 159 23.75 -13.36 13.46
N THR A 160 22.59 -12.73 13.38
CA THR A 160 21.33 -13.42 13.02
C THR A 160 21.29 -13.77 11.52
N SER A 161 20.51 -14.78 11.15
CA SER A 161 20.26 -15.15 9.75
C SER A 161 19.89 -13.92 8.92
N ASN A 162 20.28 -13.92 7.65
CA ASN A 162 19.87 -12.93 6.68
C ASN A 162 18.72 -13.42 5.78
N ASP A 163 18.15 -14.58 6.06
CA ASP A 163 17.01 -15.11 5.28
C ASP A 163 15.71 -14.46 5.71
N CYS A 164 15.09 -13.72 4.77
CA CYS A 164 13.82 -13.05 5.03
C CYS A 164 12.69 -14.00 5.42
N ALA A 165 12.65 -15.21 4.86
CA ALA A 165 11.59 -16.15 5.16
C ALA A 165 11.70 -16.70 6.58
N GLU A 166 12.90 -17.05 7.03
CA GLU A 166 13.17 -17.44 8.42
C GLU A 166 12.80 -16.32 9.39
N LEU A 167 13.32 -15.10 9.15
CA LEU A 167 13.09 -13.93 10.01
C LEU A 167 11.61 -13.57 10.14
N VAL A 168 10.84 -13.67 9.05
CA VAL A 168 9.39 -13.44 9.07
C VAL A 168 8.66 -14.57 9.81
N ASN A 169 9.09 -15.80 9.68
CA ASN A 169 8.48 -16.96 10.36
C ASN A 169 8.74 -16.97 11.87
N GLU A 170 9.85 -16.42 12.33
CA GLU A 170 10.09 -16.18 13.75
C GLU A 170 9.03 -15.24 14.38
N GLY A 171 8.38 -14.40 13.55
CA GLY A 171 7.41 -13.42 14.02
C GLY A 171 8.03 -12.30 14.83
N ARG A 172 7.27 -11.77 15.81
CA ARG A 172 7.66 -10.65 16.68
C ARG A 172 7.96 -9.35 15.95
N LEU A 173 7.31 -9.13 14.81
CA LEU A 173 7.39 -7.86 14.12
C LEU A 173 6.60 -6.78 14.88
N THR A 174 6.97 -5.54 14.66
CA THR A 174 6.24 -4.37 15.14
C THR A 174 5.37 -3.82 14.04
N PHE A 175 4.07 -3.76 14.25
CA PHE A 175 3.12 -3.23 13.29
C PHE A 175 3.28 -1.71 13.14
N LEU A 176 3.30 -1.23 11.90
CA LEU A 176 3.43 0.20 11.58
C LEU A 176 2.11 0.83 11.13
N GLY A 177 1.20 0.03 10.57
CA GLY A 177 -0.12 0.51 10.16
C GLY A 177 -0.68 -0.11 8.90
N ILE A 178 -1.78 0.50 8.44
CA ILE A 178 -2.57 0.08 7.28
C ILE A 178 -2.70 1.23 6.30
N PHE A 179 -2.60 0.91 5.02
CA PHE A 179 -2.97 1.78 3.91
C PHE A 179 -4.22 1.26 3.24
N ALA A 180 -5.20 2.13 3.03
CA ALA A 180 -6.36 1.89 2.18
C ALA A 180 -6.14 2.59 0.85
N ILE A 181 -6.21 1.84 -0.25
CA ILE A 181 -5.82 2.25 -1.60
C ILE A 181 -7.00 2.02 -2.53
N SER A 182 -7.33 3.02 -3.32
CA SER A 182 -8.41 2.94 -4.30
C SER A 182 -8.07 3.70 -5.58
N ASP A 183 -8.78 3.37 -6.65
CA ASP A 183 -8.79 4.14 -7.89
C ASP A 183 -9.94 5.17 -7.81
N PRO A 184 -9.63 6.47 -7.66
CA PRO A 184 -10.66 7.47 -7.42
C PRO A 184 -11.56 7.68 -8.64
N ILE A 185 -12.83 8.00 -8.37
CA ILE A 185 -13.79 8.39 -9.40
C ILE A 185 -13.34 9.72 -10.01
N ARG A 186 -13.52 9.88 -11.32
CA ARG A 186 -13.29 11.16 -12.01
C ARG A 186 -14.26 12.22 -11.51
N HIS A 187 -13.79 13.46 -11.43
CA HIS A 187 -14.56 14.58 -10.86
C HIS A 187 -15.85 14.88 -11.64
N ASP A 188 -15.87 14.64 -12.94
CA ASP A 188 -17.00 14.92 -13.84
C ASP A 188 -18.07 13.82 -13.84
N VAL A 189 -17.76 12.62 -13.36
CA VAL A 189 -18.65 11.45 -13.38
C VAL A 189 -19.93 11.64 -12.55
N PRO A 190 -19.89 12.14 -11.29
CA PRO A 190 -21.11 12.31 -10.50
C PRO A 190 -22.13 13.24 -11.18
N GLU A 191 -21.67 14.32 -11.79
CA GLU A 191 -22.51 15.26 -12.52
C GLU A 191 -23.08 14.62 -13.79
N ALA A 192 -22.26 13.91 -14.57
CA ALA A 192 -22.68 13.22 -15.77
C ALA A 192 -23.76 12.14 -15.49
N VAL A 193 -23.55 11.34 -14.43
CA VAL A 193 -24.54 10.33 -13.99
C VAL A 193 -25.83 10.99 -13.54
N GLY A 194 -25.75 12.09 -12.77
CA GLY A 194 -26.94 12.85 -12.36
C GLY A 194 -27.74 13.40 -13.54
N LYS A 195 -27.08 13.91 -14.59
CA LYS A 195 -27.73 14.36 -15.84
C LYS A 195 -28.45 13.20 -16.55
N CYS A 196 -27.82 12.03 -16.64
CA CYS A 196 -28.45 10.84 -17.24
C CYS A 196 -29.71 10.45 -16.46
N GLN A 197 -29.63 10.36 -15.14
CA GLN A 197 -30.75 9.99 -14.28
C GLN A 197 -31.90 10.99 -14.39
N SER A 198 -31.61 12.31 -14.41
CA SER A 198 -32.62 13.37 -14.58
C SER A 198 -33.33 13.30 -15.95
N ALA A 199 -32.64 12.81 -16.97
CA ALA A 199 -33.20 12.54 -18.30
C ALA A 199 -33.93 11.20 -18.42
N GLY A 200 -34.13 10.45 -17.33
CA GLY A 200 -34.76 9.14 -17.34
C GLY A 200 -33.91 8.03 -17.95
N ILE A 201 -32.60 8.24 -18.06
CA ILE A 201 -31.65 7.28 -18.60
C ILE A 201 -31.01 6.50 -17.43
N GLY A 202 -31.22 5.18 -17.41
CA GLY A 202 -30.56 4.29 -16.46
C GLY A 202 -29.07 4.13 -16.78
N VAL A 203 -28.20 4.23 -15.78
CA VAL A 203 -26.77 3.94 -15.92
C VAL A 203 -26.46 2.60 -15.26
N LYS A 204 -25.84 1.69 -16.02
CA LYS A 204 -25.37 0.38 -15.53
C LYS A 204 -23.85 0.31 -15.67
N ILE A 205 -23.18 -0.07 -14.58
CA ILE A 205 -21.74 -0.24 -14.56
C ILE A 205 -21.43 -1.71 -14.83
N VAL A 206 -20.58 -1.96 -15.81
CA VAL A 206 -20.03 -3.27 -16.12
C VAL A 206 -18.57 -3.25 -15.67
N THR A 207 -18.16 -4.23 -14.87
CA THR A 207 -16.79 -4.30 -14.38
C THR A 207 -16.32 -5.75 -14.33
N GLY A 208 -15.04 -5.97 -14.59
CA GLY A 208 -14.37 -7.24 -14.36
C GLY A 208 -13.90 -7.45 -12.91
N ASP A 209 -14.12 -6.46 -12.03
CA ASP A 209 -13.79 -6.61 -10.61
C ASP A 209 -14.73 -7.62 -9.96
N THR A 210 -14.20 -8.49 -9.11
CA THR A 210 -15.00 -9.41 -8.30
C THR A 210 -15.79 -8.62 -7.26
N PRO A 211 -17.05 -9.01 -6.95
CA PRO A 211 -17.74 -8.49 -5.78
C PRO A 211 -16.90 -8.77 -4.52
N GLY A 212 -16.70 -7.76 -3.69
CA GLY A 212 -15.99 -7.88 -2.42
C GLY A 212 -16.75 -8.72 -1.38
#